data_b15ab8ee3af763dfa30eb889f5dd51ac
#
_entry.id   b15ab8ee3af763dfa30eb889f5dd51ac
#
_cell.length_a   1.000
_cell.length_b   1.000
_cell.length_c   1.000
_cell.angle_alpha   90.00
_cell.angle_beta   90.00
_cell.angle_gamma   90.00
#
_symmetry.space_group_name_H-M   'P 1'
#
loop_
_entity.id
_entity.type
_entity.pdbx_description
1 polymer ?
#
loop_
_entity_poly.entity_id
_entity_poly.type
_entity_poly.pdbx_seq_one_letter_code
_entity_poly.pdbx_strand_id
1 'polypeptide(L)'
;MTKEEYQDIIKLLKKLLFFSIPIIIWILIVLLIDPFNYFNNNNNIIKIENKEKAAKQLNSLLYNCIGFINKPTENIIIGDSRIRNFSTERIKEITGKNYYLLYSNAAKLNEMIDLFWFANSKSKLKNVILGLNFNLYNQYAYADRVKDVEEISQNPLIYIFNQNILESVCLSLKYEYIMPPKRKIKDKTKFWEYTINTVAKNHFEKYLYPKELLNRLTEINRYCERKNINLKLIIVPSHEEYRHKLIYYNLSDEEHLFKSQIKNIGEVIDFDYNNIITTDKTCFGDPLHTTKKTSRILIDEIFKDSLVIGKKL
;
A
#
# COMPACT_ATOMS: atom_id res chain seq x y z
N MET A 1 -13.88 -50.21 -28.72
CA MET A 1 -12.62 -50.06 -27.92
C MET A 1 -12.10 -51.46 -27.68
N THR A 2 -10.93 -51.79 -28.19
CA THR A 2 -10.28 -53.08 -27.98
C THR A 2 -9.75 -53.18 -26.54
N LYS A 3 -9.46 -54.40 -26.08
CA LYS A 3 -8.88 -54.64 -24.75
C LYS A 3 -7.49 -53.97 -24.61
N GLU A 4 -6.78 -53.84 -25.69
CA GLU A 4 -5.47 -53.21 -25.77
C GLU A 4 -5.55 -51.71 -25.63
N GLU A 5 -6.46 -51.03 -26.35
CA GLU A 5 -6.77 -49.61 -26.20
C GLU A 5 -7.18 -49.25 -24.77
N TYR A 6 -7.99 -50.10 -24.12
CA TYR A 6 -8.37 -49.88 -22.73
C TYR A 6 -7.19 -49.96 -21.77
N GLN A 7 -6.27 -50.88 -21.96
CA GLN A 7 -5.07 -51.01 -21.15
C GLN A 7 -4.11 -49.80 -21.32
N ASP A 8 -3.97 -49.30 -22.53
CA ASP A 8 -3.12 -48.14 -22.81
C ASP A 8 -3.73 -46.83 -22.23
N ILE A 9 -5.02 -46.69 -22.24
CA ILE A 9 -5.71 -45.61 -21.53
C ILE A 9 -5.43 -45.65 -20.02
N ILE A 10 -5.52 -46.84 -19.40
CA ILE A 10 -5.21 -47.00 -17.97
C ILE A 10 -3.76 -46.66 -17.66
N LYS A 11 -2.81 -47.09 -18.51
CA LYS A 11 -1.38 -46.74 -18.35
C LYS A 11 -1.17 -45.23 -18.46
N LEU A 12 -1.83 -44.57 -19.41
CA LEU A 12 -1.77 -43.14 -19.56
C LEU A 12 -2.33 -42.42 -18.34
N LEU A 13 -3.50 -42.81 -17.84
CA LEU A 13 -4.12 -42.23 -16.65
C LEU A 13 -3.22 -42.40 -15.40
N LYS A 14 -2.59 -43.57 -15.23
CA LYS A 14 -1.63 -43.79 -14.12
C LYS A 14 -0.41 -42.86 -14.23
N LYS A 15 0.13 -42.68 -15.44
CA LYS A 15 1.23 -41.70 -15.65
C LYS A 15 0.78 -40.26 -15.35
N LEU A 16 -0.37 -39.84 -15.86
CA LEU A 16 -0.92 -38.53 -15.56
C LEU A 16 -1.12 -38.29 -14.05
N LEU A 17 -1.68 -39.29 -13.35
CA LEU A 17 -1.84 -39.23 -11.89
C LEU A 17 -0.48 -39.08 -11.20
N PHE A 18 0.53 -39.86 -11.61
CA PHE A 18 1.88 -39.73 -11.03
C PHE A 18 2.49 -38.36 -11.25
N PHE A 19 2.37 -37.81 -12.46
CA PHE A 19 2.86 -36.45 -12.77
C PHE A 19 2.04 -35.32 -12.12
N SER A 20 0.78 -35.56 -11.72
CA SER A 20 -0.03 -34.58 -11.00
C SER A 20 0.31 -34.51 -9.50
N ILE A 21 0.97 -35.50 -8.91
CA ILE A 21 1.31 -35.55 -7.48
C ILE A 21 2.05 -34.29 -7.01
N PRO A 22 3.12 -33.79 -7.67
CA PRO A 22 3.80 -32.58 -7.24
C PRO A 22 2.88 -31.34 -7.24
N ILE A 23 1.99 -31.24 -8.24
CA ILE A 23 1.02 -30.15 -8.37
C ILE A 23 0.00 -30.20 -7.23
N ILE A 24 -0.52 -31.39 -6.93
CA ILE A 24 -1.47 -31.61 -5.82
C ILE A 24 -0.82 -31.25 -4.49
N ILE A 25 0.41 -31.72 -4.25
CA ILE A 25 1.17 -31.38 -3.05
C ILE A 25 1.35 -29.86 -2.93
N TRP A 26 1.71 -29.20 -4.03
CA TRP A 26 1.86 -27.75 -4.07
C TRP A 26 0.56 -27.03 -3.70
N ILE A 27 -0.56 -27.40 -4.32
CA ILE A 27 -1.88 -26.84 -4.01
C ILE A 27 -2.20 -27.01 -2.52
N LEU A 28 -1.99 -28.20 -1.96
CA LEU A 28 -2.22 -28.47 -0.54
C LEU A 28 -1.35 -27.59 0.36
N ILE A 29 -0.08 -27.42 0.02
CA ILE A 29 0.85 -26.55 0.76
C ILE A 29 0.35 -25.10 0.76
N VAL A 30 -0.06 -24.56 -0.41
CA VAL A 30 -0.58 -23.21 -0.51
C VAL A 30 -1.87 -23.03 0.29
N LEU A 31 -2.79 -23.99 0.21
CA LEU A 31 -4.04 -23.97 0.98
C LEU A 31 -3.79 -24.05 2.50
N LEU A 32 -2.81 -24.84 2.93
CA LEU A 32 -2.47 -24.99 4.35
C LEU A 32 -1.73 -23.77 4.91
N ILE A 33 -0.81 -23.20 4.16
CA ILE A 33 0.00 -22.07 4.64
C ILE A 33 -0.73 -20.75 4.45
N ASP A 34 -1.31 -20.52 3.27
CA ASP A 34 -2.07 -19.32 2.90
C ASP A 34 -1.44 -18.01 3.41
N PRO A 35 -0.27 -17.61 2.89
CA PRO A 35 0.52 -16.53 3.47
C PRO A 35 -0.16 -15.16 3.38
N PHE A 36 -1.06 -14.95 2.41
CA PHE A 36 -1.84 -13.72 2.25
C PHE A 36 -3.23 -13.78 2.88
N ASN A 37 -3.57 -14.92 3.49
CA ASN A 37 -4.91 -15.17 4.03
C ASN A 37 -6.02 -15.07 2.96
N TYR A 38 -5.75 -15.56 1.76
CA TYR A 38 -6.67 -15.53 0.62
C TYR A 38 -7.90 -16.42 0.85
N PHE A 39 -7.66 -17.62 1.38
CA PHE A 39 -8.72 -18.59 1.70
C PHE A 39 -9.32 -18.40 3.09
N ASN A 40 -8.86 -17.35 3.82
CA ASN A 40 -9.31 -17.07 5.19
C ASN A 40 -9.14 -18.28 6.14
N ASN A 41 -8.06 -19.02 5.96
CA ASN A 41 -7.78 -20.25 6.69
C ASN A 41 -7.04 -19.95 8.01
N ASN A 42 -7.74 -20.06 9.13
CA ASN A 42 -7.22 -19.78 10.47
C ASN A 42 -6.42 -20.94 11.08
N ASN A 43 -5.69 -21.72 10.28
CA ASN A 43 -4.83 -22.76 10.84
C ASN A 43 -3.59 -22.16 11.53
N ASN A 44 -3.08 -22.86 12.55
CA ASN A 44 -1.92 -22.45 13.36
C ASN A 44 -0.61 -23.16 12.96
N ILE A 45 -0.52 -23.70 11.74
CA ILE A 45 0.69 -24.41 11.26
C ILE A 45 1.88 -23.45 11.22
N ILE A 46 1.65 -22.21 10.84
CA ILE A 46 2.63 -21.12 10.86
C ILE A 46 2.03 -19.94 11.62
N LYS A 47 2.82 -19.34 12.50
CA LYS A 47 2.41 -18.13 13.22
C LYS A 47 1.99 -17.03 12.26
N ILE A 48 0.86 -16.40 12.55
CA ILE A 48 0.28 -15.36 11.71
C ILE A 48 1.28 -14.21 11.42
N GLU A 49 2.11 -13.87 12.41
CA GLU A 49 3.15 -12.84 12.30
C GLU A 49 4.22 -13.18 11.26
N ASN A 50 4.59 -14.48 11.15
CA ASN A 50 5.57 -14.96 10.18
C ASN A 50 4.99 -14.97 8.76
N LYS A 51 3.72 -15.39 8.60
CA LYS A 51 2.98 -15.29 7.33
C LYS A 51 2.87 -13.84 6.86
N GLU A 52 2.36 -12.97 7.73
CA GLU A 52 2.18 -11.54 7.46
C GLU A 52 3.50 -10.88 7.04
N LYS A 53 4.59 -11.17 7.76
CA LYS A 53 5.89 -10.60 7.46
C LYS A 53 6.43 -11.08 6.11
N ALA A 54 6.28 -12.36 5.78
CA ALA A 54 6.66 -12.92 4.50
C ALA A 54 5.85 -12.28 3.36
N ALA A 55 4.52 -12.24 3.49
CA ALA A 55 3.62 -11.68 2.49
C ALA A 55 3.89 -10.18 2.26
N LYS A 56 3.98 -9.37 3.31
CA LYS A 56 4.24 -7.93 3.20
C LYS A 56 5.64 -7.61 2.65
N GLN A 57 6.61 -8.47 2.89
CA GLN A 57 7.96 -8.31 2.35
C GLN A 57 7.99 -8.48 0.82
N LEU A 58 7.21 -9.40 0.29
CA LEU A 58 7.19 -9.74 -1.14
C LEU A 58 6.16 -8.90 -1.90
N ASN A 59 4.94 -8.81 -1.41
CA ASN A 59 3.90 -8.01 -2.05
C ASN A 59 2.94 -7.40 -1.02
N SER A 60 3.32 -6.22 -0.49
CA SER A 60 2.51 -5.49 0.49
C SER A 60 1.17 -5.02 -0.08
N LEU A 61 1.11 -4.73 -1.40
CA LEU A 61 -0.12 -4.31 -2.07
C LEU A 61 -1.14 -5.45 -2.08
N LEU A 62 -0.75 -6.62 -2.55
CA LEU A 62 -1.60 -7.82 -2.56
C LEU A 62 -2.08 -8.18 -1.15
N TYR A 63 -1.18 -8.14 -0.15
CA TYR A 63 -1.53 -8.41 1.24
C TYR A 63 -2.64 -7.47 1.75
N ASN A 64 -2.49 -6.16 1.52
CA ASN A 64 -3.45 -5.18 1.96
C ASN A 64 -4.78 -5.27 1.20
N CYS A 65 -4.75 -5.56 -0.10
CA CYS A 65 -5.96 -5.72 -0.91
C CYS A 65 -6.75 -6.98 -0.52
N ILE A 66 -6.09 -8.13 -0.32
CA ILE A 66 -6.75 -9.35 0.17
C ILE A 66 -7.31 -9.12 1.59
N GLY A 67 -6.55 -8.48 2.47
CA GLY A 67 -7.02 -8.13 3.80
C GLY A 67 -8.26 -7.23 3.78
N PHE A 68 -8.33 -6.27 2.84
CA PHE A 68 -9.52 -5.45 2.65
C PHE A 68 -10.71 -6.24 2.10
N ILE A 69 -10.50 -7.15 1.15
CA ILE A 69 -11.56 -8.04 0.64
C ILE A 69 -12.15 -8.89 1.77
N ASN A 70 -11.29 -9.43 2.64
CA ASN A 70 -11.73 -10.29 3.75
C ASN A 70 -12.45 -9.52 4.86
N LYS A 71 -12.10 -8.24 5.05
CA LYS A 71 -12.69 -7.37 6.09
C LYS A 71 -12.95 -5.96 5.53
N PRO A 72 -13.90 -5.82 4.60
CA PRO A 72 -14.19 -4.52 4.00
C PRO A 72 -14.78 -3.56 5.04
N THR A 73 -14.41 -2.29 4.93
CA THR A 73 -14.92 -1.21 5.78
C THR A 73 -15.46 -0.07 4.93
N GLU A 74 -16.40 0.69 5.50
CA GLU A 74 -16.93 1.90 4.83
C GLU A 74 -15.98 3.10 4.90
N ASN A 75 -14.90 3.00 5.70
CA ASN A 75 -13.96 4.09 5.92
C ASN A 75 -12.55 3.61 5.64
N ILE A 76 -11.82 4.32 4.79
CA ILE A 76 -10.49 3.94 4.33
C ILE A 76 -9.51 5.11 4.35
N ILE A 77 -8.24 4.76 4.51
CA ILE A 77 -7.12 5.67 4.27
C ILE A 77 -6.25 5.04 3.19
N ILE A 78 -6.06 5.74 2.09
CA ILE A 78 -5.24 5.31 0.95
C ILE A 78 -3.97 6.15 0.90
N GLY A 79 -2.83 5.53 0.61
CA GLY A 79 -1.57 6.24 0.43
C GLY A 79 -0.40 5.32 0.10
N ASP A 80 0.79 5.91 0.10
CA ASP A 80 2.03 5.15 0.01
C ASP A 80 2.54 4.72 1.41
N SER A 81 3.80 4.29 1.49
CA SER A 81 4.41 3.86 2.75
C SER A 81 4.47 4.93 3.85
N ARG A 82 4.24 6.20 3.55
CA ARG A 82 4.26 7.30 4.53
C ARG A 82 3.13 7.21 5.54
N ILE A 83 1.97 6.65 5.14
CA ILE A 83 0.83 6.47 6.04
C ILE A 83 0.89 5.16 6.84
N ARG A 84 1.89 4.28 6.64
CA ARG A 84 1.96 2.95 7.27
C ARG A 84 1.98 2.96 8.80
N ASN A 85 2.39 4.09 9.39
CA ASN A 85 2.46 4.27 10.85
C ASN A 85 1.17 4.88 11.42
N PHE A 86 0.15 5.13 10.62
CA PHE A 86 -1.16 5.57 11.09
C PHE A 86 -1.84 4.43 11.87
N SER A 87 -2.26 4.71 13.10
CA SER A 87 -2.93 3.72 13.94
C SER A 87 -4.43 3.76 13.73
N THR A 88 -4.97 2.68 13.19
CA THR A 88 -6.43 2.48 13.03
C THR A 88 -7.14 2.39 14.38
N GLU A 89 -6.46 1.87 15.41
CA GLU A 89 -6.96 1.83 16.79
C GLU A 89 -7.14 3.25 17.33
N ARG A 90 -6.12 4.13 17.11
CA ARG A 90 -6.23 5.54 17.53
C ARG A 90 -7.36 6.27 16.82
N ILE A 91 -7.53 6.02 15.53
CA ILE A 91 -8.62 6.60 14.76
C ILE A 91 -9.97 6.14 15.31
N LYS A 92 -10.09 4.85 15.63
CA LYS A 92 -11.30 4.29 16.27
C LYS A 92 -11.58 4.90 17.65
N GLU A 93 -10.54 5.12 18.46
CA GLU A 93 -10.68 5.81 19.77
C GLU A 93 -11.28 7.22 19.60
N ILE A 94 -10.87 7.97 18.58
CA ILE A 94 -11.32 9.35 18.35
C ILE A 94 -12.71 9.38 17.71
N THR A 95 -12.95 8.54 16.70
CA THR A 95 -14.11 8.65 15.81
C THR A 95 -15.23 7.65 16.10
N GLY A 96 -14.95 6.60 16.88
CA GLY A 96 -15.83 5.43 17.03
C GLY A 96 -15.94 4.55 15.76
N LYS A 97 -15.27 4.91 14.66
CA LYS A 97 -15.37 4.25 13.36
C LYS A 97 -14.17 3.35 13.09
N ASN A 98 -14.41 2.21 12.45
CA ASN A 98 -13.34 1.37 11.95
C ASN A 98 -12.86 1.91 10.59
N TYR A 99 -11.55 2.15 10.47
CA TYR A 99 -10.88 2.51 9.23
C TYR A 99 -9.98 1.37 8.77
N TYR A 100 -9.90 1.17 7.46
CA TYR A 100 -8.90 0.29 6.86
C TYR A 100 -7.77 1.12 6.24
N LEU A 101 -6.53 0.70 6.50
CA LEU A 101 -5.35 1.36 5.96
C LEU A 101 -4.91 0.62 4.69
N LEU A 102 -5.30 1.13 3.53
CA LEU A 102 -5.02 0.55 2.23
C LEU A 102 -3.82 1.26 1.59
N TYR A 103 -2.63 0.71 1.79
CA TYR A 103 -1.39 1.32 1.31
C TYR A 103 -0.46 0.31 0.64
N SER A 104 0.47 0.80 -0.17
CA SER A 104 1.56 0.00 -0.69
C SER A 104 2.90 0.72 -0.54
N ASN A 105 3.97 -0.08 -0.40
CA ASN A 105 5.32 0.46 -0.43
C ASN A 105 5.59 1.07 -1.81
N ALA A 106 6.07 2.31 -1.82
CA ALA A 106 6.36 3.08 -3.03
C ALA A 106 5.17 3.18 -4.01
N ALA A 107 3.93 3.18 -3.50
CA ALA A 107 2.75 3.40 -4.33
C ALA A 107 2.86 4.73 -5.09
N LYS A 108 2.39 4.72 -6.33
CA LYS A 108 2.30 5.91 -7.18
C LYS A 108 0.90 6.49 -7.11
N LEU A 109 0.74 7.75 -7.52
CA LEU A 109 -0.56 8.41 -7.43
C LEU A 109 -1.62 7.71 -8.29
N ASN A 110 -1.26 7.23 -9.48
CA ASN A 110 -2.18 6.45 -10.30
C ASN A 110 -2.65 5.18 -9.61
N GLU A 111 -1.76 4.47 -8.89
CA GLU A 111 -2.15 3.29 -8.11
C GLU A 111 -3.07 3.63 -6.93
N MET A 112 -2.88 4.79 -6.27
CA MET A 112 -3.77 5.22 -5.20
C MET A 112 -5.18 5.53 -5.72
N ILE A 113 -5.28 6.10 -6.91
CA ILE A 113 -6.54 6.31 -7.62
C ILE A 113 -7.20 4.97 -7.95
N ASP A 114 -6.43 4.01 -8.47
CA ASP A 114 -6.94 2.67 -8.77
C ASP A 114 -7.37 1.93 -7.49
N LEU A 115 -6.64 2.09 -6.38
CA LEU A 115 -7.02 1.56 -5.07
C LEU A 115 -8.33 2.16 -4.53
N PHE A 116 -8.63 3.42 -4.82
CA PHE A 116 -9.93 4.00 -4.50
C PHE A 116 -11.06 3.26 -5.22
N TRP A 117 -10.93 3.05 -6.53
CA TRP A 117 -11.93 2.33 -7.32
C TRP A 117 -12.05 0.87 -6.91
N PHE A 118 -10.91 0.21 -6.65
CA PHE A 118 -10.88 -1.13 -6.09
C PHE A 118 -11.67 -1.20 -4.77
N ALA A 119 -11.38 -0.35 -3.81
CA ALA A 119 -12.07 -0.35 -2.51
C ALA A 119 -13.57 -0.05 -2.66
N ASN A 120 -13.91 0.92 -3.52
CA ASN A 120 -15.30 1.28 -3.80
C ASN A 120 -16.10 0.13 -4.47
N SER A 121 -15.44 -0.75 -5.23
CA SER A 121 -16.08 -1.94 -5.80
C SER A 121 -16.37 -3.02 -4.75
N LYS A 122 -15.68 -3.01 -3.59
CA LYS A 122 -15.78 -4.02 -2.54
C LYS A 122 -16.61 -3.56 -1.32
N SER A 123 -16.77 -2.25 -1.14
CA SER A 123 -17.50 -1.68 0.00
C SER A 123 -18.22 -0.39 -0.39
N LYS A 124 -19.33 -0.09 0.28
CA LYS A 124 -19.99 1.22 0.18
C LYS A 124 -19.23 2.23 1.02
N LEU A 125 -18.30 2.94 0.40
CA LEU A 125 -17.45 3.90 1.09
C LEU A 125 -18.27 5.08 1.63
N LYS A 126 -17.90 5.55 2.83
CA LYS A 126 -18.48 6.75 3.50
C LYS A 126 -17.42 7.80 3.80
N ASN A 127 -16.24 7.39 4.24
CA ASN A 127 -15.16 8.31 4.54
C ASN A 127 -13.88 7.80 3.87
N VAL A 128 -13.25 8.65 3.09
CA VAL A 128 -12.00 8.37 2.37
C VAL A 128 -10.99 9.44 2.70
N ILE A 129 -9.81 9.03 3.15
CA ILE A 129 -8.66 9.91 3.29
C ILE A 129 -7.61 9.48 2.26
N LEU A 130 -7.14 10.41 1.44
CA LEU A 130 -6.12 10.15 0.44
C LEU A 130 -4.84 10.89 0.81
N GLY A 131 -3.77 10.13 1.11
CA GLY A 131 -2.45 10.67 1.45
C GLY A 131 -1.67 11.00 0.19
N LEU A 132 -1.46 12.27 -0.07
CA LEU A 132 -0.78 12.79 -1.26
C LEU A 132 0.60 13.34 -0.92
N ASN A 133 1.46 13.42 -1.93
CA ASN A 133 2.74 14.14 -1.86
C ASN A 133 3.16 14.61 -3.25
N PHE A 134 3.84 15.74 -3.32
CA PHE A 134 4.23 16.37 -4.58
C PHE A 134 5.09 15.44 -5.48
N ASN A 135 6.04 14.69 -4.91
CA ASN A 135 6.88 13.78 -5.70
C ASN A 135 6.10 12.67 -6.41
N LEU A 136 4.86 12.40 -6.02
CA LEU A 136 3.97 11.45 -6.69
C LEU A 136 3.11 12.12 -7.78
N TYR A 137 3.02 13.46 -7.74
CA TYR A 137 2.34 14.28 -8.73
C TYR A 137 3.28 14.58 -9.89
N ASN A 138 3.68 13.53 -10.60
CA ASN A 138 4.66 13.55 -11.68
C ASN A 138 4.31 12.47 -12.71
N GLN A 139 4.25 12.84 -13.98
CA GLN A 139 3.90 11.93 -15.08
C GLN A 139 4.84 10.72 -15.18
N TYR A 140 6.11 10.88 -14.78
CA TYR A 140 7.08 9.78 -14.74
C TYR A 140 6.93 8.87 -13.52
N ALA A 141 6.16 9.28 -12.51
CA ALA A 141 5.88 8.48 -11.32
C ALA A 141 4.68 7.56 -11.57
N TYR A 142 4.87 6.50 -12.35
CA TYR A 142 3.83 5.55 -12.76
C TYR A 142 4.15 4.12 -12.33
N ALA A 143 3.14 3.35 -11.98
CA ALA A 143 3.18 1.89 -11.79
C ALA A 143 1.78 1.31 -12.00
N ASP A 144 1.68 0.05 -12.42
CA ASP A 144 0.41 -0.63 -12.75
C ASP A 144 0.30 -1.98 -12.06
N ARG A 145 0.42 -1.96 -10.72
CA ARG A 145 0.37 -3.20 -9.91
C ARG A 145 -1.05 -3.53 -9.40
N VAL A 146 -1.96 -2.56 -9.40
CA VAL A 146 -3.31 -2.77 -8.85
C VAL A 146 -4.09 -3.74 -9.73
N LYS A 147 -3.95 -3.66 -11.04
CA LYS A 147 -4.59 -4.57 -12.00
C LYS A 147 -4.17 -6.03 -11.76
N ASP A 148 -2.85 -6.26 -11.60
CA ASP A 148 -2.33 -7.61 -11.30
C ASP A 148 -2.89 -8.15 -9.97
N VAL A 149 -2.99 -7.26 -8.96
CA VAL A 149 -3.55 -7.62 -7.65
C VAL A 149 -5.05 -7.96 -7.76
N GLU A 150 -5.80 -7.22 -8.56
CA GLU A 150 -7.21 -7.53 -8.82
C GLU A 150 -7.36 -8.91 -9.46
N GLU A 151 -6.58 -9.21 -10.48
CA GLU A 151 -6.59 -10.50 -11.16
C GLU A 151 -6.26 -11.66 -10.20
N ILE A 152 -5.16 -11.53 -9.44
CA ILE A 152 -4.74 -12.53 -8.45
C ILE A 152 -5.83 -12.71 -7.36
N SER A 153 -6.42 -11.62 -6.90
CA SER A 153 -7.41 -11.65 -5.83
C SER A 153 -8.77 -12.26 -6.23
N GLN A 154 -9.07 -12.29 -7.52
CA GLN A 154 -10.32 -12.81 -8.06
C GLN A 154 -10.22 -14.26 -8.56
N ASN A 155 -9.02 -14.77 -8.80
CA ASN A 155 -8.83 -16.09 -9.38
C ASN A 155 -7.94 -16.98 -8.48
N PRO A 156 -8.52 -18.00 -7.82
CA PRO A 156 -7.77 -18.92 -6.95
C PRO A 156 -6.63 -19.66 -7.67
N LEU A 157 -6.78 -19.98 -8.94
CA LEU A 157 -5.71 -20.67 -9.70
C LEU A 157 -4.54 -19.73 -9.95
N ILE A 158 -4.81 -18.46 -10.33
CA ILE A 158 -3.76 -17.46 -10.50
C ILE A 158 -3.06 -17.23 -9.15
N TYR A 159 -3.81 -17.15 -8.04
CA TYR A 159 -3.23 -17.05 -6.71
C TYR A 159 -2.30 -18.22 -6.41
N ILE A 160 -2.76 -19.47 -6.53
CA ILE A 160 -2.02 -20.68 -6.18
C ILE A 160 -0.70 -20.80 -6.96
N PHE A 161 -0.69 -20.41 -8.24
CA PHE A 161 0.48 -20.55 -9.13
C PHE A 161 1.28 -19.25 -9.29
N ASN A 162 0.98 -18.21 -8.51
CA ASN A 162 1.71 -16.94 -8.57
C ASN A 162 3.08 -17.04 -7.89
N GLN A 163 4.10 -16.44 -8.48
CA GLN A 163 5.46 -16.44 -7.95
C GLN A 163 5.56 -15.80 -6.56
N ASN A 164 4.86 -14.68 -6.31
CA ASN A 164 4.87 -14.04 -5.00
C ASN A 164 4.31 -14.97 -3.91
N ILE A 165 3.33 -15.80 -4.25
CA ILE A 165 2.74 -16.76 -3.33
C ILE A 165 3.73 -17.88 -3.03
N LEU A 166 4.39 -18.43 -4.07
CA LEU A 166 5.43 -19.42 -3.93
C LEU A 166 6.54 -18.95 -2.98
N GLU A 167 7.08 -17.77 -3.26
CA GLU A 167 8.15 -17.18 -2.46
C GLU A 167 7.69 -16.88 -1.03
N SER A 168 6.44 -16.42 -0.85
CA SER A 168 5.87 -16.15 0.47
C SER A 168 5.66 -17.43 1.29
N VAL A 169 5.26 -18.51 0.66
CA VAL A 169 5.15 -19.83 1.31
C VAL A 169 6.52 -20.28 1.81
N CYS A 170 7.53 -20.29 0.93
CA CYS A 170 8.90 -20.66 1.28
C CYS A 170 9.47 -19.77 2.40
N LEU A 171 9.22 -18.47 2.33
CA LEU A 171 9.70 -17.50 3.31
C LEU A 171 8.98 -17.66 4.66
N SER A 172 7.68 -17.96 4.66
CA SER A 172 6.91 -18.25 5.88
C SER A 172 7.43 -19.47 6.61
N LEU A 173 7.69 -20.57 5.86
CA LEU A 173 8.30 -21.78 6.40
C LEU A 173 9.70 -21.52 6.96
N LYS A 174 10.51 -20.73 6.23
CA LYS A 174 11.84 -20.34 6.69
C LYS A 174 11.78 -19.56 8.01
N TYR A 175 10.84 -18.60 8.13
CA TYR A 175 10.67 -17.80 9.33
C TYR A 175 10.19 -18.62 10.52
N GLU A 176 9.34 -19.61 10.30
CA GLU A 176 8.82 -20.46 11.37
C GLU A 176 9.86 -21.47 11.88
N TYR A 177 10.54 -22.19 10.98
CA TYR A 177 11.28 -23.39 11.34
C TYR A 177 12.81 -23.27 11.23
N ILE A 178 13.34 -22.30 10.47
CA ILE A 178 14.79 -22.22 10.20
C ILE A 178 15.42 -20.99 10.83
N MET A 179 14.90 -19.83 10.52
CA MET A 179 15.48 -18.56 10.94
C MET A 179 14.39 -17.53 11.13
N PRO A 180 14.12 -17.13 12.38
CA PRO A 180 13.17 -16.04 12.61
C PRO A 180 13.62 -14.77 11.88
N PRO A 181 12.68 -13.97 11.40
CA PRO A 181 13.00 -12.80 10.62
C PRO A 181 13.86 -11.82 11.41
N LYS A 182 15.12 -11.69 11.05
CA LYS A 182 16.02 -10.71 11.66
C LYS A 182 15.55 -9.30 11.33
N ARG A 183 15.44 -8.46 12.34
CA ARG A 183 15.26 -7.03 12.14
C ARG A 183 16.57 -6.49 11.55
N LYS A 184 16.56 -6.16 10.25
CA LYS A 184 17.73 -5.47 9.66
C LYS A 184 17.87 -4.12 10.37
N ILE A 185 18.88 -4.00 11.22
CA ILE A 185 19.27 -2.72 11.79
C ILE A 185 19.93 -1.96 10.63
N LYS A 186 19.16 -1.08 10.00
CA LYS A 186 19.73 -0.15 9.02
C LYS A 186 20.53 0.89 9.80
N ASP A 187 21.74 1.16 9.34
CA ASP A 187 22.46 2.36 9.77
C ASP A 187 21.59 3.56 9.39
N LYS A 188 21.04 4.22 10.39
CA LYS A 188 20.08 5.30 10.21
C LYS A 188 20.70 6.47 9.44
N THR A 189 21.97 6.79 9.74
CA THR A 189 22.68 7.89 9.10
C THR A 189 22.90 7.61 7.62
N LYS A 190 23.43 6.45 7.27
CA LYS A 190 23.63 6.05 5.87
C LYS A 190 22.32 5.96 5.10
N PHE A 191 21.26 5.49 5.73
CA PHE A 191 19.97 5.41 5.07
C PHE A 191 19.33 6.79 4.89
N TRP A 192 19.56 7.71 5.83
CA TRP A 192 19.15 9.10 5.72
C TRP A 192 19.83 9.78 4.53
N GLU A 193 21.15 9.70 4.47
CA GLU A 193 21.97 10.24 3.36
C GLU A 193 21.58 9.64 2.01
N TYR A 194 21.37 8.32 1.95
CA TYR A 194 20.87 7.66 0.75
C TYR A 194 19.51 8.22 0.30
N THR A 195 18.60 8.46 1.24
CA THR A 195 17.28 9.01 0.93
C THR A 195 17.38 10.43 0.40
N ILE A 196 18.24 11.27 0.98
CA ILE A 196 18.45 12.66 0.53
C ILE A 196 19.17 12.72 -0.83
N ASN A 197 20.19 11.88 -1.04
CA ASN A 197 21.05 12.01 -2.22
C ASN A 197 20.59 11.17 -3.41
N THR A 198 20.01 9.99 -3.16
CA THR A 198 19.62 9.06 -4.23
C THR A 198 18.11 9.05 -4.45
N VAL A 199 17.32 8.87 -3.36
CA VAL A 199 15.87 8.76 -3.51
C VAL A 199 15.26 10.09 -3.93
N ALA A 200 15.68 11.21 -3.31
CA ALA A 200 15.20 12.54 -3.69
C ALA A 200 15.61 12.91 -5.12
N LYS A 201 16.84 12.55 -5.55
CA LYS A 201 17.25 12.70 -6.95
C LYS A 201 16.27 11.99 -7.89
N ASN A 202 15.99 10.71 -7.65
CA ASN A 202 15.08 9.92 -8.48
C ASN A 202 13.65 10.48 -8.51
N HIS A 203 13.24 11.19 -7.45
CA HIS A 203 11.91 11.80 -7.39
C HIS A 203 11.82 13.14 -8.13
N PHE A 204 12.89 13.92 -8.17
CA PHE A 204 12.85 15.32 -8.60
C PHE A 204 13.69 15.65 -9.86
N GLU A 205 14.68 14.81 -10.22
CA GLU A 205 15.56 15.08 -11.37
C GLU A 205 14.79 15.19 -12.69
N LYS A 206 13.70 14.44 -12.81
CA LYS A 206 12.81 14.48 -13.98
C LYS A 206 11.37 14.74 -13.52
N TYR A 207 10.84 15.85 -13.92
CA TYR A 207 9.47 16.21 -13.67
C TYR A 207 8.73 16.51 -14.97
N LEU A 208 7.50 16.00 -15.06
CA LEU A 208 6.55 16.37 -16.10
C LEU A 208 5.16 16.47 -15.47
N TYR A 209 4.49 17.59 -15.74
CA TYR A 209 3.16 17.86 -15.21
C TYR A 209 2.15 16.75 -15.55
N PRO A 210 1.46 16.16 -14.56
CA PRO A 210 0.62 14.98 -14.75
C PRO A 210 -0.85 15.35 -14.99
N LYS A 211 -1.18 15.97 -16.10
CA LYS A 211 -2.53 16.43 -16.45
C LYS A 211 -3.60 15.36 -16.29
N GLU A 212 -3.31 14.14 -16.67
CA GLU A 212 -4.25 13.02 -16.59
C GLU A 212 -4.53 12.64 -15.13
N LEU A 213 -3.52 12.66 -14.26
CA LEU A 213 -3.70 12.35 -12.83
C LEU A 213 -4.59 13.39 -12.15
N LEU A 214 -4.47 14.67 -12.52
CA LEU A 214 -5.37 15.72 -12.01
C LEU A 214 -6.82 15.43 -12.42
N ASN A 215 -7.06 15.09 -13.67
CA ASN A 215 -8.39 14.77 -14.17
C ASN A 215 -9.00 13.57 -13.41
N ARG A 216 -8.22 12.53 -13.19
CA ARG A 216 -8.65 11.32 -12.45
C ARG A 216 -8.93 11.60 -10.97
N LEU A 217 -8.13 12.46 -10.32
CA LEU A 217 -8.43 12.92 -8.95
C LEU A 217 -9.72 13.73 -8.88
N THR A 218 -9.94 14.61 -9.87
CA THR A 218 -11.17 15.40 -9.99
C THR A 218 -12.39 14.48 -10.21
N GLU A 219 -12.23 13.39 -10.96
CA GLU A 219 -13.27 12.38 -11.15
C GLU A 219 -13.65 11.70 -9.83
N ILE A 220 -12.65 11.32 -9.01
CA ILE A 220 -12.90 10.78 -7.68
C ILE A 220 -13.71 11.76 -6.83
N ASN A 221 -13.33 13.04 -6.82
CA ASN A 221 -14.06 14.03 -6.04
C ASN A 221 -15.52 14.16 -6.48
N ARG A 222 -15.76 14.32 -7.79
CA ARG A 222 -17.12 14.39 -8.35
C ARG A 222 -17.94 13.13 -8.04
N TYR A 223 -17.29 11.96 -8.05
CA TYR A 223 -17.94 10.71 -7.65
C TYR A 223 -18.30 10.73 -6.17
N CYS A 224 -17.37 11.14 -5.31
CA CYS A 224 -17.60 11.23 -3.86
C CYS A 224 -18.74 12.20 -3.52
N GLU A 225 -18.80 13.37 -4.15
CA GLU A 225 -19.90 14.34 -4.00
C GLU A 225 -21.25 13.72 -4.38
N ARG A 226 -21.34 13.08 -5.54
CA ARG A 226 -22.59 12.43 -6.01
C ARG A 226 -23.05 11.29 -5.11
N LYS A 227 -22.12 10.60 -4.43
CA LYS A 227 -22.39 9.45 -3.56
C LYS A 227 -22.44 9.79 -2.09
N ASN A 228 -22.29 11.06 -1.71
CA ASN A 228 -22.19 11.53 -0.32
C ASN A 228 -21.04 10.83 0.45
N ILE A 229 -19.91 10.62 -0.21
CA ILE A 229 -18.68 10.11 0.40
C ILE A 229 -17.87 11.30 0.86
N ASN A 230 -17.49 11.33 2.13
CA ASN A 230 -16.61 12.37 2.67
C ASN A 230 -15.18 12.09 2.22
N LEU A 231 -14.67 12.88 1.27
CA LEU A 231 -13.30 12.82 0.77
C LEU A 231 -12.44 13.88 1.45
N LYS A 232 -11.35 13.46 2.10
CA LYS A 232 -10.34 14.34 2.67
C LYS A 232 -8.99 14.02 2.07
N LEU A 233 -8.26 15.05 1.63
CA LEU A 233 -6.91 14.94 1.12
C LEU A 233 -5.92 15.37 2.21
N ILE A 234 -4.82 14.64 2.37
CA ILE A 234 -3.76 15.04 3.29
C ILE A 234 -2.43 15.06 2.55
N ILE A 235 -1.64 16.12 2.73
CA ILE A 235 -0.25 16.16 2.30
C ILE A 235 0.61 15.72 3.48
N VAL A 236 1.17 14.50 3.37
CA VAL A 236 1.93 13.89 4.46
C VAL A 236 3.30 14.56 4.58
N PRO A 237 3.79 14.90 5.79
CA PRO A 237 5.04 15.64 5.94
C PRO A 237 6.25 14.82 5.54
N SER A 238 7.24 15.48 4.95
CA SER A 238 8.61 15.03 4.76
C SER A 238 9.58 15.95 5.50
N HIS A 239 10.77 15.45 5.85
CA HIS A 239 11.76 16.27 6.54
C HIS A 239 12.30 17.38 5.62
N GLU A 240 12.61 18.55 6.17
CA GLU A 240 13.05 19.72 5.40
C GLU A 240 14.25 19.45 4.49
N GLU A 241 15.23 18.62 4.90
CA GLU A 241 16.36 18.27 4.04
C GLU A 241 15.91 17.59 2.73
N TYR A 242 14.84 16.80 2.76
CA TYR A 242 14.27 16.23 1.55
C TYR A 242 13.54 17.29 0.72
N ARG A 243 12.81 18.19 1.36
CA ARG A 243 12.12 19.30 0.70
C ARG A 243 13.08 20.31 0.07
N HIS A 244 14.24 20.55 0.67
CA HIS A 244 15.28 21.38 0.07
C HIS A 244 15.79 20.86 -1.28
N LYS A 245 15.68 19.54 -1.55
CA LYS A 245 15.99 19.00 -2.89
C LYS A 245 15.00 19.46 -3.95
N LEU A 246 13.76 19.74 -3.60
CA LEU A 246 12.77 20.33 -4.51
C LEU A 246 13.24 21.70 -5.01
N ILE A 247 13.76 22.57 -4.10
CA ILE A 247 14.35 23.85 -4.46
C ILE A 247 15.60 23.63 -5.33
N TYR A 248 16.47 22.69 -4.97
CA TYR A 248 17.67 22.36 -5.74
C TYR A 248 17.36 21.94 -7.19
N TYR A 249 16.23 21.27 -7.44
CA TYR A 249 15.78 20.87 -8.77
C TYR A 249 14.84 21.90 -9.43
N ASN A 250 14.71 23.12 -8.86
CA ASN A 250 13.86 24.22 -9.36
C ASN A 250 12.39 23.83 -9.56
N LEU A 251 11.82 23.04 -8.63
CA LEU A 251 10.44 22.57 -8.69
C LEU A 251 9.49 23.25 -7.68
N SER A 252 9.88 24.43 -7.18
CA SER A 252 9.07 25.16 -6.20
C SER A 252 7.74 25.63 -6.78
N ASP A 253 7.75 26.13 -8.01
CA ASP A 253 6.54 26.63 -8.69
C ASP A 253 5.59 25.47 -9.00
N GLU A 254 6.12 24.30 -9.36
CA GLU A 254 5.35 23.10 -9.60
C GLU A 254 4.72 22.54 -8.30
N GLU A 255 5.41 22.63 -7.16
CA GLU A 255 4.80 22.29 -5.85
C GLU A 255 3.68 23.26 -5.51
N HIS A 256 3.87 24.56 -5.72
CA HIS A 256 2.83 25.57 -5.52
C HIS A 256 1.62 25.32 -6.42
N LEU A 257 1.86 25.00 -7.68
CA LEU A 257 0.81 24.64 -8.62
C LEU A 257 0.06 23.38 -8.16
N PHE A 258 0.77 22.32 -7.76
CA PHE A 258 0.18 21.11 -7.19
C PHE A 258 -0.75 21.44 -6.02
N LYS A 259 -0.26 22.17 -5.01
CA LYS A 259 -1.06 22.55 -3.83
C LYS A 259 -2.29 23.38 -4.21
N SER A 260 -2.15 24.31 -5.15
CA SER A 260 -3.27 25.13 -5.63
C SER A 260 -4.34 24.31 -6.37
N GLN A 261 -3.92 23.28 -7.10
CA GLN A 261 -4.83 22.41 -7.84
C GLN A 261 -5.59 21.44 -6.94
N ILE A 262 -4.89 20.76 -6.01
CA ILE A 262 -5.55 19.82 -5.10
C ILE A 262 -6.50 20.50 -4.13
N LYS A 263 -6.26 21.78 -3.78
CA LYS A 263 -7.19 22.61 -3.00
C LYS A 263 -8.58 22.71 -3.65
N ASN A 264 -8.64 22.70 -4.98
CA ASN A 264 -9.89 22.77 -5.74
C ASN A 264 -10.58 21.40 -5.88
N ILE A 265 -9.94 20.31 -5.43
CA ILE A 265 -10.51 18.95 -5.51
C ILE A 265 -11.35 18.62 -4.28
N GLY A 266 -10.97 19.11 -3.09
CA GLY A 266 -11.68 18.80 -1.85
C GLY A 266 -11.05 19.38 -0.61
N GLU A 267 -11.47 18.94 0.58
CA GLU A 267 -10.85 19.38 1.84
C GLU A 267 -9.40 18.87 1.91
N VAL A 268 -8.43 19.77 1.99
CA VAL A 268 -6.99 19.44 2.04
C VAL A 268 -6.39 19.91 3.35
N ILE A 269 -5.69 19.00 4.05
CA ILE A 269 -4.84 19.34 5.19
C ILE A 269 -3.39 19.15 4.76
N ASP A 270 -2.64 20.25 4.73
CA ASP A 270 -1.21 20.24 4.39
C ASP A 270 -0.35 20.20 5.65
N PHE A 271 0.46 19.15 5.79
CA PHE A 271 1.51 19.02 6.80
C PHE A 271 2.91 19.19 6.22
N ASP A 272 3.05 19.25 4.87
CA ASP A 272 4.34 19.28 4.17
C ASP A 272 4.77 20.71 3.81
N TYR A 273 5.02 21.52 4.85
CA TYR A 273 5.59 22.85 4.77
C TYR A 273 6.54 23.04 5.96
N ASN A 274 7.28 24.14 6.03
CA ASN A 274 8.20 24.41 7.14
C ASN A 274 7.42 24.60 8.45
N ASN A 275 7.50 23.62 9.36
CA ASN A 275 6.84 23.60 10.67
C ASN A 275 7.67 22.78 11.67
N ILE A 276 7.23 22.75 12.94
CA ILE A 276 7.94 22.09 14.05
C ILE A 276 8.17 20.57 13.85
N ILE A 277 7.36 19.90 13.03
CA ILE A 277 7.57 18.48 12.70
C ILE A 277 8.61 18.36 11.60
N THR A 278 8.47 19.11 10.49
CA THR A 278 9.31 18.95 9.29
C THR A 278 10.76 19.38 9.52
N THR A 279 11.03 20.19 10.54
CA THR A 279 12.39 20.64 10.92
C THR A 279 13.06 19.77 11.97
N ASP A 280 12.34 18.86 12.62
CA ASP A 280 12.88 18.01 13.70
C ASP A 280 13.10 16.57 13.19
N LYS A 281 14.39 16.16 13.07
CA LYS A 281 14.79 14.79 12.70
C LYS A 281 14.21 13.70 13.62
N THR A 282 13.94 14.02 14.88
CA THR A 282 13.40 13.05 15.85
C THR A 282 11.96 12.66 15.53
N CYS A 283 11.25 13.50 14.76
CA CYS A 283 9.92 13.23 14.26
C CYS A 283 9.90 12.16 13.15
N PHE A 284 11.05 11.79 12.60
CA PHE A 284 11.16 10.89 11.46
C PHE A 284 12.02 9.66 11.74
N GLY A 285 11.65 8.54 11.10
CA GLY A 285 12.47 7.34 11.03
C GLY A 285 13.51 7.37 9.91
N ASP A 286 13.17 8.08 8.83
CA ASP A 286 13.98 8.50 7.68
C ASP A 286 13.31 9.72 7.05
N PRO A 287 13.94 10.47 6.10
CA PRO A 287 13.41 11.75 5.62
C PRO A 287 11.97 11.76 5.08
N LEU A 288 11.40 10.59 4.78
CA LEU A 288 10.05 10.43 4.21
C LEU A 288 9.03 9.84 5.18
N HIS A 289 9.47 9.18 6.25
CA HIS A 289 8.58 8.41 7.10
C HIS A 289 8.58 8.94 8.53
N THR A 290 7.46 9.45 8.97
CA THR A 290 7.24 9.88 10.37
C THR A 290 7.33 8.69 11.33
N THR A 291 7.76 8.96 12.57
CA THR A 291 7.71 7.98 13.67
C THR A 291 6.26 7.68 14.04
N LYS A 292 6.02 6.57 14.75
CA LYS A 292 4.69 6.26 15.30
C LYS A 292 4.15 7.38 16.19
N LYS A 293 5.03 8.01 16.99
CA LYS A 293 4.65 9.14 17.86
C LYS A 293 4.17 10.33 17.03
N THR A 294 4.91 10.71 16.01
CA THR A 294 4.55 11.81 15.11
C THR A 294 3.28 11.49 14.33
N SER A 295 3.18 10.27 13.78
CA SER A 295 1.96 9.84 13.07
C SER A 295 0.71 9.91 13.95
N ARG A 296 0.84 9.66 15.27
CA ARG A 296 -0.28 9.83 16.21
C ARG A 296 -0.72 11.29 16.33
N ILE A 297 0.22 12.24 16.33
CA ILE A 297 -0.09 13.67 16.31
C ILE A 297 -0.85 14.04 15.04
N LEU A 298 -0.37 13.59 13.88
CA LEU A 298 -1.06 13.83 12.60
C LEU A 298 -2.49 13.27 12.61
N ILE A 299 -2.70 12.05 13.11
CA ILE A 299 -4.03 11.44 13.26
C ILE A 299 -4.91 12.30 14.15
N ASP A 300 -4.40 12.75 15.30
CA ASP A 300 -5.17 13.58 16.23
C ASP A 300 -5.64 14.87 15.55
N GLU A 301 -4.82 15.50 14.73
CA GLU A 301 -5.23 16.71 13.99
C GLU A 301 -6.18 16.42 12.82
N ILE A 302 -5.99 15.33 12.09
CA ILE A 302 -6.86 14.93 10.95
C ILE A 302 -8.29 14.66 11.42
N PHE A 303 -8.46 14.10 12.61
CA PHE A 303 -9.75 13.63 13.13
C PHE A 303 -10.34 14.47 14.27
N LYS A 304 -9.59 15.41 14.82
CA LYS A 304 -10.08 16.43 15.75
C LYS A 304 -10.21 17.74 14.99
N ASP A 305 -11.26 18.50 15.26
CA ASP A 305 -11.53 19.77 14.55
C ASP A 305 -10.57 20.91 14.94
N SER A 306 -9.39 20.61 15.49
CA SER A 306 -8.39 21.61 15.87
C SER A 306 -7.05 21.31 15.20
N LEU A 307 -6.66 22.11 14.23
CA LEU A 307 -5.35 22.06 13.59
C LEU A 307 -4.38 22.99 14.33
N VAL A 308 -3.25 22.47 14.76
CA VAL A 308 -2.13 23.20 15.35
C VAL A 308 -0.95 23.26 14.39
N ILE A 309 -0.68 22.16 13.72
CA ILE A 309 0.43 21.97 12.78
C ILE A 309 -0.09 21.92 11.35
N GLY A 310 -1.16 21.18 11.10
CA GLY A 310 -1.76 21.09 9.76
C GLY A 310 -2.37 22.43 9.32
N LYS A 311 -2.28 22.75 8.03
CA LYS A 311 -2.94 23.90 7.41
C LYS A 311 -4.03 23.44 6.47
N LYS A 312 -5.21 24.02 6.56
CA LYS A 312 -6.23 23.91 5.49
C LYS A 312 -5.77 24.74 4.29
N LEU A 313 -5.72 24.15 3.11
CA LEU A 313 -5.40 24.87 1.87
C LEU A 313 -6.63 25.60 1.31
#